data_178f845e4e2c682bab8f0b144c9fb391
#
_entry.id   178f845e4e2c682bab8f0b144c9fb391
#
_cell.length_a   1.000
_cell.length_b   1.000
_cell.length_c   1.000
_cell.angle_alpha   90.00
_cell.angle_beta   90.00
_cell.angle_gamma   90.00
#
_symmetry.space_group_name_H-M   'P 1'
#
loop_
_entity.id
_entity.type
_entity.pdbx_description
1 polymer ?
#
loop_
_entity_poly.entity_id
_entity_poly.type
_entity_poly.pdbx_seq_one_letter_code
_entity_poly.pdbx_strand_id
1 'polypeptide(L)'
;MFNNAQKWSPDYSHCRLAKGLFFRGFTRKTGLARYNRAFLQQHPMRVFRGYSRPVPAPVALAIGNFDGVHLGHAALIGRLVDIAGQRGVVPTVLSFEPHPREFFAPDSAPARLSTFREKLELLADSGVAQAMICPFNRAFAALSAEQFIEAVLVRGLQVRHVVIGDDFRFGKGRLGDFALLQAAGERHGFTVEAMGSVVVDGERVSSSGVRRALADGDMTHAAKLLGRPYMMDGQVVHGQKLGRQLGFATANLRIKHNPLPMTGVFAVEVAGLGEQALPGVANLGVRPTVGGTRPLLEVHLFDFDRDIYGAHISVRFVHKLRDEQRFPNFDALKAQIAADAAAARAFFKR
;
A
#
# COMPACT_ATOMS: atom_id res chain seq x y z
N MET A 1 14.58 -22.52 -32.39
CA MET A 1 14.34 -23.48 -31.29
C MET A 1 15.01 -22.95 -30.05
N PHE A 2 14.26 -22.47 -29.10
CA PHE A 2 14.37 -22.63 -27.66
C PHE A 2 13.32 -21.73 -27.01
N ASN A 3 12.25 -22.43 -26.68
CA ASN A 3 11.07 -21.91 -25.99
C ASN A 3 11.36 -22.14 -24.48
N ASN A 4 11.54 -21.08 -23.71
CA ASN A 4 11.53 -21.16 -22.25
C ASN A 4 10.70 -19.99 -21.70
N ALA A 5 9.38 -20.14 -21.85
CA ALA A 5 8.42 -19.38 -21.07
C ALA A 5 8.28 -20.07 -19.71
N GLN A 6 9.05 -19.67 -18.71
CA GLN A 6 8.83 -20.06 -17.34
C GLN A 6 7.46 -19.52 -16.88
N LYS A 7 6.51 -20.45 -16.75
CA LYS A 7 5.20 -20.28 -16.14
C LYS A 7 5.35 -19.91 -14.68
N TRP A 8 5.27 -18.66 -14.36
CA TRP A 8 4.98 -18.20 -13.02
C TRP A 8 3.45 -18.13 -12.88
N SER A 9 2.84 -19.14 -12.27
CA SER A 9 1.42 -19.17 -11.91
C SER A 9 1.29 -19.29 -10.40
N PRO A 10 1.06 -18.20 -9.69
CA PRO A 10 0.40 -18.32 -8.40
C PRO A 10 -1.10 -18.31 -8.64
N ASP A 11 -1.73 -19.41 -8.32
CA ASP A 11 -3.18 -19.58 -8.28
C ASP A 11 -3.76 -18.71 -7.12
N TYR A 12 -4.49 -17.66 -7.48
CA TYR A 12 -5.20 -16.78 -6.53
C TYR A 12 -6.71 -16.99 -6.56
N SER A 13 -7.18 -18.12 -7.10
CA SER A 13 -8.61 -18.44 -7.16
C SER A 13 -9.26 -18.59 -5.78
N HIS A 14 -8.50 -18.58 -4.68
CA HIS A 14 -8.98 -18.82 -3.31
C HIS A 14 -8.63 -17.71 -2.30
N CYS A 15 -8.37 -16.48 -2.73
CA CYS A 15 -8.25 -15.37 -1.78
C CYS A 15 -9.66 -14.92 -1.32
N ARG A 16 -10.29 -15.68 -0.43
CA ARG A 16 -11.38 -15.17 0.41
C ARG A 16 -10.76 -14.18 1.38
N LEU A 17 -10.98 -12.89 1.12
CA LEU A 17 -10.69 -11.83 2.07
C LEU A 17 -11.48 -12.09 3.35
N ALA A 18 -10.77 -12.33 4.44
CA ALA A 18 -11.37 -12.47 5.76
C ALA A 18 -12.15 -11.20 6.09
N LYS A 19 -13.39 -11.38 6.55
CA LYS A 19 -14.33 -10.33 6.92
C LYS A 19 -13.74 -9.41 8.00
N GLY A 20 -13.77 -8.11 7.72
CA GLY A 20 -14.07 -7.09 8.71
C GLY A 20 -12.97 -6.72 9.69
N LEU A 21 -12.23 -5.65 9.42
CA LEU A 21 -11.67 -4.83 10.48
C LEU A 21 -12.20 -3.40 10.35
N PHE A 22 -12.94 -3.01 11.38
CA PHE A 22 -13.73 -1.81 11.51
C PHE A 22 -12.87 -0.54 11.56
N PHE A 23 -13.04 0.37 10.60
CA PHE A 23 -12.77 1.78 10.77
C PHE A 23 -13.97 2.46 11.47
N ARG A 24 -14.11 2.31 12.77
CA ARG A 24 -14.97 3.19 13.59
C ARG A 24 -14.12 4.29 14.20
N GLY A 25 -14.12 5.47 13.61
CA GLY A 25 -13.53 6.63 14.25
C GLY A 25 -13.27 7.86 13.40
N PHE A 26 -13.24 7.77 12.07
CA PHE A 26 -12.80 8.90 11.23
C PHE A 26 -13.87 9.44 10.25
N THR A 27 -15.14 9.12 10.41
CA THR A 27 -16.19 9.44 9.42
C THR A 27 -16.95 10.74 9.69
N ARG A 28 -16.46 11.68 10.52
CA ARG A 28 -17.30 12.84 10.88
C ARG A 28 -16.96 14.18 10.24
N LYS A 29 -15.84 14.35 9.49
CA LYS A 29 -15.50 15.68 8.92
C LYS A 29 -14.96 15.72 7.49
N THR A 30 -14.73 14.62 6.80
CA THR A 30 -14.43 14.64 5.37
C THR A 30 -15.63 14.08 4.63
N GLY A 31 -16.24 14.85 3.74
CA GLY A 31 -17.39 14.46 2.93
C GLY A 31 -17.09 13.36 1.92
N LEU A 32 -16.49 12.26 2.38
CA LEU A 32 -16.37 11.02 1.61
C LEU A 32 -17.77 10.42 1.51
N ALA A 33 -18.35 10.51 0.31
CA ALA A 33 -19.66 10.01 -0.03
C ALA A 33 -19.86 8.61 0.54
N ARG A 34 -21.00 8.41 1.21
CA ARG A 34 -21.51 7.13 1.68
C ARG A 34 -21.81 6.22 0.48
N TYR A 35 -20.80 5.75 -0.22
CA TYR A 35 -21.00 4.62 -1.11
C TYR A 35 -21.29 3.42 -0.22
N ASN A 36 -22.41 2.79 -0.50
CA ASN A 36 -23.04 1.76 0.32
C ASN A 36 -22.03 0.62 0.60
N ARG A 37 -21.44 0.58 1.79
CA ARG A 37 -20.49 -0.44 2.24
C ARG A 37 -21.05 -1.86 2.07
N ALA A 38 -22.38 -2.01 2.05
CA ALA A 38 -23.08 -3.25 1.77
C ALA A 38 -22.88 -3.73 0.32
N PHE A 39 -22.76 -2.83 -0.65
CA PHE A 39 -22.51 -3.19 -2.06
C PHE A 39 -21.10 -3.75 -2.27
N LEU A 40 -20.08 -3.17 -1.64
CA LEU A 40 -18.70 -3.62 -1.75
C LEU A 40 -18.42 -4.92 -0.98
N GLN A 41 -19.15 -5.20 0.10
CA GLN A 41 -19.06 -6.47 0.82
C GLN A 41 -19.61 -7.66 0.02
N GLN A 42 -20.48 -7.41 -0.95
CA GLN A 42 -21.07 -8.43 -1.82
C GLN A 42 -20.25 -8.68 -3.11
N HIS A 43 -19.38 -7.74 -3.51
CA HIS A 43 -18.61 -7.82 -4.75
C HIS A 43 -17.12 -7.54 -4.47
N PRO A 44 -16.28 -8.58 -4.34
CA PRO A 44 -14.85 -8.38 -4.15
C PRO A 44 -14.25 -7.65 -5.36
N MET A 45 -13.31 -6.73 -5.12
CA MET A 45 -12.58 -6.03 -6.18
C MET A 45 -11.97 -7.04 -7.16
N ARG A 46 -12.23 -6.86 -8.46
CA ARG A 46 -11.65 -7.70 -9.52
C ARG A 46 -10.27 -7.20 -9.89
N VAL A 47 -9.31 -8.10 -10.01
CA VAL A 47 -7.93 -7.77 -10.42
C VAL A 47 -7.65 -8.37 -11.78
N PHE A 48 -7.34 -7.53 -12.76
CA PHE A 48 -6.93 -7.91 -14.11
C PHE A 48 -5.42 -7.68 -14.27
N ARG A 49 -4.76 -8.60 -14.96
CA ARG A 49 -3.33 -8.49 -15.27
C ARG A 49 -3.12 -8.29 -16.76
N GLY A 50 -2.45 -7.18 -17.09
CA GLY A 50 -2.21 -6.79 -18.47
C GLY A 50 -3.48 -6.26 -19.14
N TYR A 51 -3.30 -5.72 -20.33
CA TYR A 51 -4.35 -5.01 -21.11
C TYR A 51 -4.69 -5.71 -22.44
N SER A 52 -4.14 -6.90 -22.67
CA SER A 52 -4.33 -7.63 -23.93
C SER A 52 -5.75 -8.19 -24.11
N ARG A 53 -6.49 -8.31 -23.04
CA ARG A 53 -7.91 -8.72 -23.06
C ARG A 53 -8.77 -7.58 -22.57
N PRO A 54 -9.83 -7.20 -23.31
CA PRO A 54 -10.75 -6.17 -22.88
C PRO A 54 -11.42 -6.54 -21.55
N VAL A 55 -11.65 -5.53 -20.71
CA VAL A 55 -12.50 -5.71 -19.52
C VAL A 55 -13.97 -5.90 -19.94
N PRO A 56 -14.80 -6.56 -19.11
CA PRO A 56 -16.16 -6.95 -19.49
C PRO A 56 -17.16 -5.79 -19.59
N ALA A 57 -16.82 -4.62 -19.07
CA ALA A 57 -17.71 -3.45 -19.06
C ALA A 57 -16.90 -2.15 -19.14
N PRO A 58 -17.51 -1.07 -19.68
CA PRO A 58 -16.89 0.26 -19.71
C PRO A 58 -16.54 0.77 -18.31
N VAL A 59 -15.46 1.57 -18.23
CA VAL A 59 -14.93 2.02 -16.95
C VAL A 59 -14.81 3.54 -16.85
N ALA A 60 -14.89 4.07 -15.63
CA ALA A 60 -14.21 5.27 -15.21
C ALA A 60 -12.84 4.87 -14.63
N LEU A 61 -11.80 5.60 -14.97
CA LEU A 61 -10.41 5.20 -14.73
C LEU A 61 -9.63 6.24 -13.97
N ALA A 62 -8.89 5.82 -12.93
CA ALA A 62 -7.78 6.58 -12.38
C ALA A 62 -6.46 5.87 -12.65
N ILE A 63 -5.41 6.62 -13.00
CA ILE A 63 -4.10 6.08 -13.36
C ILE A 63 -3.06 6.55 -12.35
N GLY A 64 -2.31 5.61 -11.78
CA GLY A 64 -1.27 5.95 -10.82
C GLY A 64 -0.53 4.75 -10.27
N ASN A 65 0.56 5.02 -9.52
CA ASN A 65 1.29 3.98 -8.83
C ASN A 65 0.57 3.52 -7.55
N PHE A 66 -0.20 4.40 -6.93
CA PHE A 66 -0.98 4.17 -5.71
C PHE A 66 -0.16 3.56 -4.57
N ASP A 67 1.12 3.95 -4.48
CA ASP A 67 1.99 3.46 -3.42
C ASP A 67 1.66 4.14 -2.09
N GLY A 68 1.23 3.33 -1.12
CA GLY A 68 0.79 3.76 0.19
C GLY A 68 -0.65 4.33 0.25
N VAL A 69 -1.34 4.55 -0.87
CA VAL A 69 -2.70 5.13 -0.96
C VAL A 69 -2.90 6.27 0.07
N HIS A 70 -2.12 7.35 -0.09
CA HIS A 70 -2.17 8.56 0.74
C HIS A 70 -3.40 9.40 0.43
N LEU A 71 -3.66 10.49 1.20
CA LEU A 71 -4.85 11.33 1.05
C LEU A 71 -5.05 11.89 -0.36
N GLY A 72 -3.97 12.20 -1.10
CA GLY A 72 -4.06 12.60 -2.51
C GLY A 72 -4.63 11.48 -3.40
N HIS A 73 -4.19 10.24 -3.18
CA HIS A 73 -4.76 9.07 -3.87
C HIS A 73 -6.21 8.81 -3.45
N ALA A 74 -6.52 8.94 -2.16
CA ALA A 74 -7.87 8.74 -1.65
C ALA A 74 -8.86 9.76 -2.24
N ALA A 75 -8.46 11.03 -2.37
CA ALA A 75 -9.26 12.07 -3.03
C ALA A 75 -9.50 11.74 -4.52
N LEU A 76 -8.46 11.33 -5.25
CA LEU A 76 -8.56 10.91 -6.65
C LEU A 76 -9.51 9.72 -6.82
N ILE A 77 -9.40 8.71 -5.96
CA ILE A 77 -10.25 7.52 -5.98
C ILE A 77 -11.70 7.88 -5.58
N GLY A 78 -11.90 8.74 -4.58
CA GLY A 78 -13.23 9.23 -4.21
C GLY A 78 -13.93 9.88 -5.40
N ARG A 79 -13.24 10.79 -6.10
CA ARG A 79 -13.77 11.42 -7.32
C ARG A 79 -14.08 10.41 -8.43
N LEU A 80 -13.19 9.44 -8.63
CA LEU A 80 -13.40 8.34 -9.58
C LEU A 80 -14.69 7.56 -9.28
N VAL A 81 -14.89 7.19 -8.01
CA VAL A 81 -16.07 6.41 -7.56
C VAL A 81 -17.37 7.21 -7.76
N ASP A 82 -17.37 8.50 -7.43
CA ASP A 82 -18.51 9.38 -7.64
C ASP A 82 -18.90 9.48 -9.12
N ILE A 83 -17.93 9.71 -9.99
CA ILE A 83 -18.16 9.76 -11.44
C ILE A 83 -18.63 8.43 -11.99
N ALA A 84 -18.04 7.33 -11.55
CA ALA A 84 -18.43 5.99 -11.98
C ALA A 84 -19.90 5.72 -11.64
N GLY A 85 -20.34 6.09 -10.43
CA GLY A 85 -21.73 5.98 -10.02
C GLY A 85 -22.69 6.84 -10.85
N GLN A 86 -22.32 8.11 -11.12
CA GLN A 86 -23.12 9.01 -11.94
C GLN A 86 -23.30 8.52 -13.39
N ARG A 87 -22.27 7.85 -13.93
CA ARG A 87 -22.27 7.40 -15.33
C ARG A 87 -22.67 5.93 -15.52
N GLY A 88 -22.90 5.20 -14.44
CA GLY A 88 -23.23 3.77 -14.50
C GLY A 88 -22.10 2.91 -15.07
N VAL A 89 -20.83 3.28 -14.81
CA VAL A 89 -19.64 2.56 -15.28
C VAL A 89 -18.82 2.04 -14.08
N VAL A 90 -17.85 1.14 -14.33
CA VAL A 90 -17.10 0.48 -13.26
C VAL A 90 -15.94 1.37 -12.78
N PRO A 91 -15.85 1.72 -11.47
CA PRO A 91 -14.70 2.46 -10.93
C PRO A 91 -13.45 1.57 -10.95
N THR A 92 -12.51 1.94 -11.79
CA THR A 92 -11.31 1.16 -12.09
C THR A 92 -10.04 1.98 -11.86
N VAL A 93 -9.03 1.35 -11.26
CA VAL A 93 -7.68 1.92 -11.24
C VAL A 93 -6.77 1.15 -12.17
N LEU A 94 -5.85 1.88 -12.83
CA LEU A 94 -4.73 1.30 -13.56
C LEU A 94 -3.46 1.57 -12.76
N SER A 95 -2.75 0.50 -12.41
CA SER A 95 -1.48 0.56 -11.71
C SER A 95 -0.45 -0.37 -12.35
N PHE A 96 0.78 -0.30 -11.87
CA PHE A 96 1.92 -0.95 -12.50
C PHE A 96 2.63 -1.89 -11.51
N GLU A 97 3.12 -3.03 -12.03
CA GLU A 97 3.93 -3.96 -11.27
C GLU A 97 4.99 -4.58 -12.18
N PRO A 98 6.31 -4.47 -11.87
CA PRO A 98 6.88 -3.70 -10.75
C PRO A 98 6.61 -2.20 -10.85
N HIS A 99 6.94 -1.48 -9.78
CA HIS A 99 6.85 -0.01 -9.80
C HIS A 99 7.78 0.56 -10.90
N PRO A 100 7.35 1.58 -11.68
CA PRO A 100 8.17 2.11 -12.78
C PRO A 100 9.60 2.51 -12.38
N ARG A 101 9.79 3.08 -11.19
CA ARG A 101 11.14 3.41 -10.70
C ARG A 101 12.01 2.18 -10.44
N GLU A 102 11.42 1.07 -10.01
CA GLU A 102 12.15 -0.19 -9.82
C GLU A 102 12.61 -0.78 -11.16
N PHE A 103 11.83 -0.57 -12.21
CA PHE A 103 12.21 -1.01 -13.55
C PHE A 103 13.35 -0.16 -14.15
N PHE A 104 13.26 1.19 -14.02
CA PHE A 104 14.25 2.08 -14.63
C PHE A 104 15.53 2.24 -13.82
N ALA A 105 15.44 2.19 -12.50
CA ALA A 105 16.56 2.44 -11.59
C ALA A 105 16.43 1.55 -10.34
N PRO A 106 16.63 0.22 -10.46
CA PRO A 106 16.38 -0.73 -9.38
C PRO A 106 17.24 -0.45 -8.14
N ASP A 107 18.50 -0.04 -8.33
CA ASP A 107 19.43 0.21 -7.22
C ASP A 107 19.14 1.49 -6.44
N SER A 108 18.38 2.42 -7.03
CA SER A 108 17.98 3.69 -6.41
C SER A 108 16.47 3.84 -6.27
N ALA A 109 15.73 2.75 -6.46
CA ALA A 109 14.28 2.77 -6.27
C ALA A 109 13.93 3.07 -4.82
N PRO A 110 12.97 3.98 -4.56
CA PRO A 110 12.57 4.30 -3.20
C PRO A 110 11.87 3.11 -2.56
N ALA A 111 11.99 2.98 -1.24
CA ALA A 111 11.25 1.98 -0.48
C ALA A 111 9.75 2.04 -0.78
N ARG A 112 9.13 0.89 -0.98
CA ARG A 112 7.67 0.82 -1.15
C ARG A 112 6.96 1.18 0.15
N LEU A 113 5.93 1.99 0.07
CA LEU A 113 5.03 2.28 1.20
C LEU A 113 4.03 1.16 1.42
N SER A 114 3.69 0.43 0.38
CA SER A 114 2.79 -0.73 0.45
C SER A 114 3.31 -1.86 -0.44
N THR A 115 3.20 -3.08 0.04
CA THR A 115 3.34 -4.28 -0.79
C THR A 115 2.22 -4.33 -1.83
N PHE A 116 2.37 -5.19 -2.83
CA PHE A 116 1.32 -5.35 -3.85
C PHE A 116 -0.03 -5.76 -3.23
N ARG A 117 -0.01 -6.63 -2.22
CA ARG A 117 -1.22 -7.07 -1.52
C ARG A 117 -1.86 -5.93 -0.73
N GLU A 118 -1.09 -5.24 0.10
CA GLU A 118 -1.58 -4.10 0.88
C GLU A 118 -2.15 -3.00 -0.02
N LYS A 119 -1.49 -2.73 -1.17
CA LYS A 119 -2.01 -1.80 -2.18
C LYS A 119 -3.41 -2.21 -2.65
N LEU A 120 -3.61 -3.48 -3.01
CA LEU A 120 -4.91 -3.97 -3.49
C LEU A 120 -5.99 -3.88 -2.40
N GLU A 121 -5.64 -4.21 -1.16
CA GLU A 121 -6.55 -4.10 -0.02
C GLU A 121 -6.96 -2.64 0.23
N LEU A 122 -6.00 -1.70 0.24
CA LEU A 122 -6.25 -0.27 0.38
C LEU A 122 -7.09 0.32 -0.76
N LEU A 123 -6.89 -0.13 -1.99
CA LEU A 123 -7.71 0.27 -3.14
C LEU A 123 -9.15 -0.25 -3.03
N ALA A 124 -9.31 -1.51 -2.62
CA ALA A 124 -10.63 -2.10 -2.39
C ALA A 124 -11.39 -1.36 -1.28
N ASP A 125 -10.73 -1.06 -0.16
CA ASP A 125 -11.30 -0.30 0.95
C ASP A 125 -11.68 1.13 0.56
N SER A 126 -11.03 1.69 -0.47
CA SER A 126 -11.33 3.01 -1.02
C SER A 126 -12.51 3.02 -2.02
N GLY A 127 -13.14 1.87 -2.29
CA GLY A 127 -14.31 1.77 -3.16
C GLY A 127 -14.00 1.44 -4.63
N VAL A 128 -12.77 1.05 -4.94
CA VAL A 128 -12.39 0.57 -6.28
C VAL A 128 -13.02 -0.81 -6.50
N ALA A 129 -13.79 -0.95 -7.58
CA ALA A 129 -14.41 -2.23 -7.95
C ALA A 129 -13.50 -3.08 -8.85
N GLN A 130 -12.55 -2.45 -9.53
CA GLN A 130 -11.67 -3.12 -10.49
C GLN A 130 -10.27 -2.51 -10.50
N ALA A 131 -9.24 -3.35 -10.48
CA ALA A 131 -7.85 -2.94 -10.64
C ALA A 131 -7.24 -3.60 -11.88
N MET A 132 -6.75 -2.79 -12.81
CA MET A 132 -5.93 -3.23 -13.94
C MET A 132 -4.46 -3.07 -13.56
N ILE A 133 -3.73 -4.16 -13.45
CA ILE A 133 -2.31 -4.17 -13.12
C ILE A 133 -1.52 -4.44 -14.39
N CYS A 134 -0.89 -3.42 -14.94
CA CYS A 134 -0.04 -3.54 -16.11
C CYS A 134 1.36 -4.00 -15.71
N PRO A 135 1.89 -5.09 -16.30
CA PRO A 135 3.29 -5.45 -16.15
C PRO A 135 4.17 -4.33 -16.70
N PHE A 136 4.95 -3.68 -15.81
CA PHE A 136 5.86 -2.63 -16.24
C PHE A 136 7.19 -3.27 -16.69
N ASN A 137 7.30 -3.50 -17.98
CA ASN A 137 8.43 -4.13 -18.63
C ASN A 137 8.91 -3.32 -19.83
N ARG A 138 9.97 -3.78 -20.50
CA ARG A 138 10.55 -3.09 -21.68
C ARG A 138 9.51 -2.82 -22.78
N ALA A 139 8.64 -3.79 -23.06
CA ALA A 139 7.61 -3.64 -24.10
C ALA A 139 6.56 -2.58 -23.71
N PHE A 140 6.10 -2.58 -22.45
CA PHE A 140 5.14 -1.59 -21.94
C PHE A 140 5.79 -0.18 -21.88
N ALA A 141 7.02 -0.07 -21.40
CA ALA A 141 7.76 1.18 -21.31
C ALA A 141 8.09 1.80 -22.67
N ALA A 142 8.10 0.99 -23.74
CA ALA A 142 8.34 1.43 -25.12
C ALA A 142 7.09 1.97 -25.83
N LEU A 143 5.89 1.80 -25.27
CA LEU A 143 4.66 2.31 -25.88
C LEU A 143 4.72 3.84 -25.99
N SER A 144 4.45 4.37 -27.20
CA SER A 144 4.23 5.81 -27.35
C SER A 144 2.97 6.24 -26.54
N ALA A 145 2.77 7.53 -26.37
CA ALA A 145 1.56 8.03 -25.73
C ALA A 145 0.29 7.60 -26.47
N GLU A 146 0.29 7.68 -27.79
CA GLU A 146 -0.82 7.26 -28.66
C GLU A 146 -1.06 5.74 -28.57
N GLN A 147 0.00 4.93 -28.60
CA GLN A 147 -0.09 3.49 -28.45
C GLN A 147 -0.68 3.10 -27.09
N PHE A 148 -0.27 3.80 -26.01
CA PHE A 148 -0.84 3.61 -24.67
C PHE A 148 -2.34 3.94 -24.67
N ILE A 149 -2.75 5.08 -25.25
CA ILE A 149 -4.16 5.46 -25.33
C ILE A 149 -4.95 4.38 -26.08
N GLU A 150 -4.53 4.04 -27.29
CA GLU A 150 -5.26 3.11 -28.14
C GLU A 150 -5.33 1.70 -27.56
N ALA A 151 -4.19 1.14 -27.15
CA ALA A 151 -4.12 -0.25 -26.72
C ALA A 151 -4.68 -0.45 -25.30
N VAL A 152 -4.36 0.47 -24.38
CA VAL A 152 -4.71 0.29 -22.97
C VAL A 152 -6.05 0.93 -22.64
N LEU A 153 -6.24 2.22 -22.99
CA LEU A 153 -7.44 2.94 -22.56
C LEU A 153 -8.66 2.58 -23.42
N VAL A 154 -8.49 2.61 -24.75
CA VAL A 154 -9.61 2.41 -25.66
C VAL A 154 -9.95 0.93 -25.79
N ARG A 155 -9.02 0.10 -26.28
CA ARG A 155 -9.28 -1.32 -26.53
C ARG A 155 -9.31 -2.15 -25.26
N GLY A 156 -8.35 -1.93 -24.35
CA GLY A 156 -8.22 -2.74 -23.13
C GLY A 156 -9.26 -2.42 -22.08
N LEU A 157 -9.49 -1.14 -21.78
CA LEU A 157 -10.33 -0.69 -20.68
C LEU A 157 -11.69 -0.13 -21.10
N GLN A 158 -11.93 0.10 -22.40
CA GLN A 158 -13.19 0.69 -22.89
C GLN A 158 -13.57 1.94 -22.08
N VAL A 159 -12.60 2.80 -21.88
CA VAL A 159 -12.67 3.94 -20.98
C VAL A 159 -13.77 4.92 -21.40
N ARG A 160 -14.57 5.44 -20.44
CA ARG A 160 -15.56 6.51 -20.64
C ARG A 160 -15.21 7.79 -19.92
N HIS A 161 -14.41 7.68 -18.87
CA HIS A 161 -13.90 8.83 -18.14
C HIS A 161 -12.54 8.52 -17.54
N VAL A 162 -11.62 9.48 -17.55
CA VAL A 162 -10.30 9.39 -16.94
C VAL A 162 -10.16 10.51 -15.92
N VAL A 163 -9.76 10.15 -14.69
CA VAL A 163 -9.35 11.12 -13.64
C VAL A 163 -7.87 10.94 -13.39
N ILE A 164 -7.08 12.00 -13.48
CA ILE A 164 -5.64 12.00 -13.27
C ILE A 164 -5.19 13.14 -12.37
N GLY A 165 -4.01 13.03 -11.76
CA GLY A 165 -3.36 14.14 -11.09
C GLY A 165 -2.86 15.18 -12.09
N ASP A 166 -2.69 16.42 -11.65
CA ASP A 166 -2.24 17.58 -12.45
C ASP A 166 -0.81 17.42 -13.02
N ASP A 167 0.01 16.58 -12.40
CA ASP A 167 1.39 16.27 -12.82
C ASP A 167 1.52 14.96 -13.62
N PHE A 168 0.40 14.37 -14.03
CA PHE A 168 0.40 13.08 -14.72
C PHE A 168 1.09 13.15 -16.08
N ARG A 169 2.00 12.22 -16.31
CA ARG A 169 2.71 12.00 -17.57
C ARG A 169 2.76 10.53 -17.91
N PHE A 170 2.62 10.18 -19.18
CA PHE A 170 2.56 8.80 -19.65
C PHE A 170 3.25 8.58 -20.99
N GLY A 171 3.34 7.31 -21.40
CA GLY A 171 4.02 6.90 -22.64
C GLY A 171 5.53 6.97 -22.56
N LYS A 172 6.20 6.52 -23.62
CA LYS A 172 7.66 6.52 -23.75
C LYS A 172 8.21 7.94 -23.54
N GLY A 173 9.22 8.05 -22.69
CA GLY A 173 9.83 9.34 -22.36
C GLY A 173 8.92 10.33 -21.61
N ARG A 174 7.75 9.88 -21.11
CA ARG A 174 6.75 10.75 -20.44
C ARG A 174 6.22 11.87 -21.34
N LEU A 175 6.14 11.64 -22.65
CA LEU A 175 5.74 12.64 -23.64
C LEU A 175 4.22 12.89 -23.65
N GLY A 176 3.42 11.93 -23.18
CA GLY A 176 1.97 12.12 -23.03
C GLY A 176 1.64 12.98 -21.83
N ASP A 177 0.68 13.89 -21.99
CA ASP A 177 0.20 14.81 -20.98
C ASP A 177 -1.33 14.92 -20.99
N PHE A 178 -1.87 15.85 -20.17
CA PHE A 178 -3.30 16.11 -20.09
C PHE A 178 -3.90 16.54 -21.42
N ALA A 179 -3.24 17.45 -22.16
CA ALA A 179 -3.76 17.97 -23.42
C ALA A 179 -3.90 16.86 -24.50
N LEU A 180 -2.86 16.02 -24.62
CA LEU A 180 -2.89 14.87 -25.52
C LEU A 180 -4.01 13.89 -25.15
N LEU A 181 -4.19 13.64 -23.85
CA LEU A 181 -5.22 12.73 -23.36
C LEU A 181 -6.63 13.29 -23.60
N GLN A 182 -6.81 14.61 -23.43
CA GLN A 182 -8.07 15.31 -23.71
C GLN A 182 -8.43 15.25 -25.18
N ALA A 183 -7.49 15.58 -26.09
CA ALA A 183 -7.69 15.49 -27.52
C ALA A 183 -7.99 14.05 -27.99
N ALA A 184 -7.38 13.05 -27.34
CA ALA A 184 -7.72 11.65 -27.59
C ALA A 184 -9.13 11.32 -27.10
N GLY A 185 -9.55 11.86 -25.97
CA GLY A 185 -10.90 11.71 -25.43
C GLY A 185 -11.98 12.17 -26.41
N GLU A 186 -11.77 13.33 -27.03
CA GLU A 186 -12.68 13.86 -28.07
C GLU A 186 -12.78 12.90 -29.27
N ARG A 187 -11.68 12.30 -29.71
CA ARG A 187 -11.64 11.37 -30.84
C ARG A 187 -12.26 10.00 -30.53
N HIS A 188 -12.09 9.51 -29.29
CA HIS A 188 -12.48 8.16 -28.90
C HIS A 188 -13.72 8.08 -28.01
N GLY A 189 -14.35 9.22 -27.71
CA GLY A 189 -15.60 9.28 -26.95
C GLY A 189 -15.44 9.06 -25.44
N PHE A 190 -14.33 9.53 -24.84
CA PHE A 190 -14.17 9.58 -23.38
C PHE A 190 -13.83 11.00 -22.90
N THR A 191 -14.13 11.29 -21.66
CA THR A 191 -13.81 12.59 -21.04
C THR A 191 -12.62 12.46 -20.09
N VAL A 192 -11.91 13.57 -19.86
CA VAL A 192 -10.73 13.62 -18.99
C VAL A 192 -10.90 14.75 -17.97
N GLU A 193 -10.55 14.45 -16.71
CA GLU A 193 -10.54 15.42 -15.63
C GLU A 193 -9.17 15.39 -14.93
N ALA A 194 -8.58 16.57 -14.70
CA ALA A 194 -7.38 16.71 -13.90
C ALA A 194 -7.75 17.17 -12.49
N MET A 195 -7.23 16.52 -11.48
CA MET A 195 -7.38 16.91 -10.08
C MET A 195 -6.14 17.62 -9.59
N GLY A 196 -6.33 18.76 -8.91
CA GLY A 196 -5.28 19.45 -8.21
C GLY A 196 -4.73 18.64 -7.02
N SER A 197 -3.52 18.96 -6.64
CA SER A 197 -2.85 18.33 -5.53
C SER A 197 -3.54 18.59 -4.19
N VAL A 198 -3.68 17.56 -3.36
CA VAL A 198 -4.17 17.71 -1.97
C VAL A 198 -3.07 18.26 -1.10
N VAL A 199 -3.42 19.23 -0.24
CA VAL A 199 -2.50 19.88 0.71
C VAL A 199 -3.00 19.61 2.14
N VAL A 200 -2.09 19.26 3.02
CA VAL A 200 -2.33 19.07 4.47
C VAL A 200 -1.29 19.87 5.23
N ASP A 201 -1.72 20.73 6.14
CA ASP A 201 -0.86 21.62 6.94
C ASP A 201 0.14 22.43 6.07
N GLY A 202 -0.28 22.86 4.86
CA GLY A 202 0.56 23.62 3.92
C GLY A 202 1.52 22.77 3.06
N GLU A 203 1.61 21.45 3.28
CA GLU A 203 2.44 20.55 2.49
C GLU A 203 1.59 19.78 1.47
N ARG A 204 2.11 19.67 0.23
CA ARG A 204 1.54 18.78 -0.80
C ARG A 204 1.66 17.33 -0.38
N VAL A 205 0.53 16.63 -0.32
CA VAL A 205 0.48 15.19 -0.01
C VAL A 205 1.07 14.39 -1.16
N SER A 206 2.10 13.59 -0.86
CA SER A 206 2.77 12.72 -1.84
C SER A 206 3.41 11.50 -1.20
N SER A 207 3.63 10.43 -1.98
CA SER A 207 4.39 9.26 -1.50
C SER A 207 5.82 9.63 -1.07
N SER A 208 6.42 10.66 -1.65
CA SER A 208 7.75 11.15 -1.23
C SER A 208 7.70 11.83 0.13
N GLY A 209 6.68 12.64 0.41
CA GLY A 209 6.46 13.23 1.73
C GLY A 209 6.27 12.15 2.81
N VAL A 210 5.43 11.15 2.53
CA VAL A 210 5.22 10.03 3.45
C VAL A 210 6.52 9.29 3.74
N ARG A 211 7.34 8.98 2.71
CA ARG A 211 8.63 8.29 2.92
C ARG A 211 9.59 9.10 3.78
N ARG A 212 9.65 10.41 3.57
CA ARG A 212 10.47 11.32 4.40
C ARG A 212 10.02 11.28 5.85
N ALA A 213 8.72 11.49 6.12
CA ALA A 213 8.18 11.43 7.48
C ALA A 213 8.47 10.09 8.18
N LEU A 214 8.35 8.96 7.46
CA LEU A 214 8.69 7.63 7.99
C LEU A 214 10.18 7.48 8.27
N ALA A 215 11.05 7.93 7.37
CA ALA A 215 12.50 7.88 7.56
C ALA A 215 12.95 8.73 8.75
N ASP A 216 12.34 9.90 8.95
CA ASP A 216 12.59 10.80 10.08
C ASP A 216 11.97 10.27 11.40
N GLY A 217 11.14 9.23 11.34
CA GLY A 217 10.45 8.66 12.49
C GLY A 217 9.24 9.47 12.96
N ASP A 218 8.78 10.44 12.17
CA ASP A 218 7.56 11.21 12.47
C ASP A 218 6.30 10.45 12.04
N MET A 219 5.89 9.51 12.89
CA MET A 219 4.70 8.70 12.65
C MET A 219 3.42 9.54 12.62
N THR A 220 3.39 10.63 13.37
CA THR A 220 2.23 11.53 13.40
C THR A 220 2.06 12.25 12.07
N HIS A 221 3.13 12.80 11.52
CA HIS A 221 3.11 13.45 10.21
C HIS A 221 2.83 12.45 9.09
N ALA A 222 3.47 11.28 9.11
CA ALA A 222 3.18 10.20 8.16
C ALA A 222 1.69 9.82 8.17
N ALA A 223 1.10 9.68 9.36
CA ALA A 223 -0.33 9.37 9.51
C ALA A 223 -1.23 10.50 8.99
N LYS A 224 -0.88 11.77 9.18
CA LYS A 224 -1.60 12.91 8.59
C LYS A 224 -1.62 12.86 7.07
N LEU A 225 -0.47 12.60 6.43
CA LEU A 225 -0.37 12.50 4.97
C LEU A 225 -1.10 11.28 4.41
N LEU A 226 -1.09 10.16 5.14
CA LEU A 226 -1.77 8.92 4.76
C LEU A 226 -3.28 8.95 5.05
N GLY A 227 -3.74 9.77 6.01
CA GLY A 227 -5.09 9.73 6.56
C GLY A 227 -5.33 8.55 7.51
N ARG A 228 -4.29 7.81 7.87
CA ARG A 228 -4.31 6.66 8.79
C ARG A 228 -2.89 6.38 9.30
N PRO A 229 -2.72 5.66 10.44
CA PRO A 229 -1.40 5.18 10.85
C PRO A 229 -0.74 4.35 9.73
N TYR A 230 0.59 4.47 9.60
CA TYR A 230 1.33 3.58 8.70
C TYR A 230 1.28 2.15 9.22
N MET A 231 1.13 1.18 8.32
CA MET A 231 0.95 -0.22 8.69
C MET A 231 1.74 -1.15 7.77
N MET A 232 2.14 -2.29 8.31
CA MET A 232 2.70 -3.42 7.58
C MET A 232 1.95 -4.70 7.92
N ASP A 233 1.63 -5.48 6.90
CA ASP A 233 0.97 -6.76 7.05
C ASP A 233 1.98 -7.90 6.92
N GLY A 234 1.81 -8.93 7.73
CA GLY A 234 2.66 -10.10 7.67
C GLY A 234 2.04 -11.35 8.27
N GLN A 235 2.58 -12.50 7.85
CA GLN A 235 2.30 -13.77 8.49
C GLN A 235 3.27 -13.98 9.65
N VAL A 236 2.75 -14.38 10.81
CA VAL A 236 3.57 -14.75 11.96
C VAL A 236 4.29 -16.06 11.66
N VAL A 237 5.60 -16.04 11.78
CA VAL A 237 6.48 -17.19 11.50
C VAL A 237 7.36 -17.53 12.72
N HIS A 238 7.89 -18.74 12.73
CA HIS A 238 8.86 -19.11 13.77
C HIS A 238 10.14 -18.27 13.64
N GLY A 239 10.56 -17.67 14.75
CA GLY A 239 11.83 -16.96 14.91
C GLY A 239 12.83 -17.74 15.77
N GLN A 240 13.91 -17.09 16.17
CA GLN A 240 14.95 -17.70 17.02
C GLN A 240 14.54 -17.88 18.49
N LYS A 241 13.33 -17.43 18.90
CA LYS A 241 12.76 -17.51 20.24
C LYS A 241 13.62 -16.84 21.34
N LEU A 242 14.56 -15.97 20.97
CA LEU A 242 15.43 -15.26 21.92
C LEU A 242 14.61 -14.38 22.88
N GLY A 243 13.57 -13.68 22.39
CA GLY A 243 12.70 -12.86 23.21
C GLY A 243 12.03 -13.66 24.34
N ARG A 244 11.63 -14.93 24.09
CA ARG A 244 11.04 -15.80 25.12
C ARG A 244 12.00 -16.09 26.25
N GLN A 245 13.30 -16.30 25.96
CA GLN A 245 14.35 -16.52 26.97
C GLN A 245 14.59 -15.27 27.84
N LEU A 246 14.33 -14.09 27.27
CA LEU A 246 14.45 -12.80 27.96
C LEU A 246 13.18 -12.41 28.73
N GLY A 247 12.10 -13.20 28.66
CA GLY A 247 10.80 -12.90 29.27
C GLY A 247 9.85 -12.06 28.40
N PHE A 248 10.25 -11.79 27.15
CA PHE A 248 9.44 -11.01 26.17
C PHE A 248 9.15 -11.88 24.95
N ALA A 249 8.04 -12.64 24.98
CA ALA A 249 7.63 -13.41 23.81
C ALA A 249 7.36 -12.47 22.61
N THR A 250 8.02 -12.70 21.47
CA THR A 250 7.87 -11.90 20.25
C THR A 250 7.30 -12.72 19.11
N ALA A 251 6.34 -12.13 18.37
CA ALA A 251 5.89 -12.60 17.08
C ALA A 251 6.83 -12.08 16.00
N ASN A 252 7.40 -12.99 15.21
CA ASN A 252 8.22 -12.63 14.05
C ASN A 252 7.33 -12.57 12.81
N LEU A 253 7.30 -11.45 12.10
CA LEU A 253 6.49 -11.30 10.91
C LEU A 253 7.32 -11.45 9.64
N ARG A 254 6.79 -12.25 8.72
CA ARG A 254 7.31 -12.28 7.35
C ARG A 254 6.75 -11.09 6.58
N ILE A 255 7.53 -10.03 6.49
CA ILE A 255 7.20 -8.83 5.71
C ILE A 255 7.90 -8.85 4.34
N LYS A 256 7.34 -8.14 3.37
CA LYS A 256 7.85 -8.08 1.99
C LYS A 256 8.39 -6.71 1.59
N HIS A 257 8.44 -5.77 2.52
CA HIS A 257 9.03 -4.45 2.30
C HIS A 257 10.56 -4.58 2.26
N ASN A 258 11.14 -4.36 1.09
CA ASN A 258 12.59 -4.36 0.90
C ASN A 258 12.93 -3.44 -0.28
N PRO A 259 13.65 -2.31 -0.08
CA PRO A 259 14.12 -1.83 1.23
C PRO A 259 12.99 -1.38 2.19
N LEU A 260 13.30 -1.29 3.48
CA LEU A 260 12.39 -0.77 4.51
C LEU A 260 12.25 0.76 4.38
N PRO A 261 11.05 1.34 4.52
CA PRO A 261 10.85 2.79 4.50
C PRO A 261 11.27 3.47 5.81
N MET A 262 11.46 2.71 6.88
CA MET A 262 11.89 3.16 8.20
C MET A 262 12.51 2.01 8.97
N THR A 263 13.25 2.31 10.05
CA THR A 263 13.79 1.35 11.02
C THR A 263 13.71 1.91 12.43
N GLY A 264 13.81 1.04 13.45
CA GLY A 264 13.79 1.42 14.84
C GLY A 264 12.85 0.60 15.71
N VAL A 265 12.61 1.09 16.93
CA VAL A 265 11.69 0.52 17.90
C VAL A 265 10.48 1.45 18.05
N PHE A 266 9.28 0.86 17.99
CA PHE A 266 8.02 1.59 17.88
C PHE A 266 6.97 1.09 18.87
N ALA A 267 6.16 1.99 19.41
CA ALA A 267 4.85 1.63 19.94
C ALA A 267 3.92 1.29 18.79
N VAL A 268 3.22 0.16 18.87
CA VAL A 268 2.39 -0.37 17.79
C VAL A 268 1.03 -0.86 18.28
N GLU A 269 0.04 -0.84 17.39
CA GLU A 269 -1.23 -1.54 17.56
C GLU A 269 -1.30 -2.69 16.57
N VAL A 270 -1.64 -3.88 17.04
CA VAL A 270 -1.73 -5.09 16.22
C VAL A 270 -3.18 -5.52 16.05
N ALA A 271 -3.60 -5.60 14.81
CA ALA A 271 -4.93 -6.04 14.42
C ALA A 271 -4.88 -7.44 13.77
N GLY A 272 -6.02 -8.14 13.74
CA GLY A 272 -6.14 -9.48 13.12
C GLY A 272 -6.15 -10.65 14.13
N LEU A 273 -6.08 -10.37 15.44
CA LEU A 273 -6.08 -11.39 16.50
C LEU A 273 -7.39 -11.43 17.31
N GLY A 274 -8.33 -10.56 17.01
CA GLY A 274 -9.61 -10.39 17.65
C GLY A 274 -10.33 -9.16 17.11
N GLU A 275 -11.41 -8.74 17.79
CA GLU A 275 -12.21 -7.57 17.36
C GLU A 275 -11.48 -6.24 17.59
N GLN A 276 -10.65 -6.16 18.61
CA GLN A 276 -9.87 -4.98 18.97
C GLN A 276 -8.41 -5.15 18.64
N ALA A 277 -7.76 -4.04 18.28
CA ALA A 277 -6.31 -4.03 18.11
C ALA A 277 -5.63 -4.11 19.48
N LEU A 278 -4.55 -4.87 19.56
CA LEU A 278 -3.78 -5.09 20.78
C LEU A 278 -2.54 -4.17 20.79
N PRO A 279 -2.25 -3.49 21.91
CA PRO A 279 -1.05 -2.67 22.02
C PRO A 279 0.18 -3.55 22.17
N GLY A 280 1.32 -3.03 21.67
CA GLY A 280 2.60 -3.72 21.74
C GLY A 280 3.77 -2.81 21.48
N VAL A 281 4.95 -3.39 21.48
CA VAL A 281 6.20 -2.78 21.06
C VAL A 281 6.81 -3.60 19.93
N ALA A 282 7.32 -2.95 18.89
CA ALA A 282 7.89 -3.63 17.74
C ALA A 282 9.30 -3.12 17.44
N ASN A 283 10.18 -4.04 17.06
CA ASN A 283 11.47 -3.74 16.44
C ASN A 283 11.35 -4.01 14.92
N LEU A 284 11.62 -2.98 14.13
CA LEU A 284 11.68 -3.05 12.67
C LEU A 284 13.09 -2.72 12.20
N GLY A 285 13.75 -3.68 11.59
CA GLY A 285 15.12 -3.53 11.12
C GLY A 285 15.54 -4.52 10.06
N VAL A 286 16.84 -4.65 9.88
CA VAL A 286 17.42 -5.59 8.91
C VAL A 286 18.40 -6.52 9.63
N ARG A 287 18.32 -7.80 9.28
CA ARG A 287 19.28 -8.80 9.76
C ARG A 287 20.25 -9.16 8.62
N PRO A 288 21.59 -9.11 8.89
CA PRO A 288 22.56 -9.67 7.96
C PRO A 288 22.30 -11.16 7.74
N THR A 289 22.39 -11.61 6.49
CA THR A 289 22.29 -13.02 6.10
C THR A 289 23.40 -13.37 5.12
N VAL A 290 23.63 -14.68 4.92
CA VAL A 290 24.52 -15.14 3.87
C VAL A 290 23.87 -14.81 2.52
N GLY A 291 24.27 -13.69 1.92
CA GLY A 291 23.71 -13.21 0.62
C GLY A 291 22.93 -11.89 0.71
N GLY A 292 23.05 -11.12 1.79
CA GLY A 292 22.48 -9.79 1.90
C GLY A 292 21.82 -9.47 3.25
N THR A 293 20.86 -8.58 3.22
CA THR A 293 20.07 -8.22 4.42
C THR A 293 18.63 -8.67 4.23
N ARG A 294 18.01 -9.14 5.31
CA ARG A 294 16.59 -9.49 5.32
C ARG A 294 15.82 -8.58 6.26
N PRO A 295 14.71 -7.99 5.81
CA PRO A 295 13.79 -7.26 6.69
C PRO A 295 13.30 -8.13 7.83
N LEU A 296 13.26 -7.57 9.03
CA LEU A 296 12.80 -8.23 10.25
C LEU A 296 11.81 -7.30 10.96
N LEU A 297 10.64 -7.83 11.28
CA LEU A 297 9.67 -7.18 12.14
C LEU A 297 9.33 -8.15 13.28
N GLU A 298 9.74 -7.78 14.48
CA GLU A 298 9.48 -8.51 15.72
C GLU A 298 8.53 -7.70 16.59
N VAL A 299 7.43 -8.30 17.03
CA VAL A 299 6.40 -7.61 17.81
C VAL A 299 6.18 -8.33 19.12
N HIS A 300 6.33 -7.63 20.24
CA HIS A 300 5.90 -8.07 21.56
C HIS A 300 4.54 -7.45 21.90
N LEU A 301 3.52 -8.31 22.00
CA LEU A 301 2.16 -7.92 22.38
C LEU A 301 2.06 -7.85 23.90
N PHE A 302 1.39 -6.82 24.40
CA PHE A 302 1.16 -6.67 25.82
C PHE A 302 -0.01 -7.53 26.28
N ASP A 303 0.17 -8.18 27.47
CA ASP A 303 -0.86 -8.94 28.16
C ASP A 303 -1.51 -10.02 27.25
N PHE A 304 -0.66 -10.71 26.46
CA PHE A 304 -1.06 -11.67 25.45
C PHE A 304 -0.18 -12.92 25.49
N ASP A 305 -0.80 -14.12 25.59
CA ASP A 305 -0.12 -15.40 25.78
C ASP A 305 -0.56 -16.51 24.80
N ARG A 306 -1.45 -16.18 23.83
CA ARG A 306 -1.93 -17.18 22.86
C ARG A 306 -0.89 -17.51 21.81
N ASP A 307 -0.93 -18.75 21.28
CA ASP A 307 -0.21 -19.13 20.07
C ASP A 307 -0.88 -18.51 18.83
N ILE A 308 -0.06 -17.80 18.04
CA ILE A 308 -0.50 -17.09 16.83
C ILE A 308 0.36 -17.42 15.60
N TYR A 309 1.14 -18.49 15.63
CA TYR A 309 1.89 -18.92 14.44
C TYR A 309 0.97 -19.19 13.26
N GLY A 310 1.37 -18.72 12.08
CA GLY A 310 0.58 -18.81 10.86
C GLY A 310 -0.50 -17.75 10.70
N ALA A 311 -0.86 -17.02 11.76
CA ALA A 311 -1.82 -15.92 11.68
C ALA A 311 -1.30 -14.78 10.78
N HIS A 312 -2.21 -14.15 10.02
CA HIS A 312 -1.95 -12.90 9.34
C HIS A 312 -2.38 -11.74 10.23
N ILE A 313 -1.44 -10.85 10.53
CA ILE A 313 -1.68 -9.68 11.38
C ILE A 313 -1.22 -8.41 10.69
N SER A 314 -1.84 -7.30 11.09
CA SER A 314 -1.53 -5.95 10.64
C SER A 314 -0.92 -5.17 11.80
N VAL A 315 0.28 -4.66 11.62
CA VAL A 315 1.02 -3.88 12.62
C VAL A 315 0.95 -2.41 12.24
N ARG A 316 0.26 -1.61 13.05
CA ARG A 316 0.13 -0.16 12.90
C ARG A 316 1.18 0.53 13.75
N PHE A 317 2.03 1.33 13.12
CA PHE A 317 3.09 2.07 13.79
C PHE A 317 2.56 3.43 14.23
N VAL A 318 2.52 3.66 15.55
CA VAL A 318 1.89 4.87 16.11
C VAL A 318 2.89 5.86 16.68
N HIS A 319 4.03 5.39 17.20
CA HIS A 319 5.07 6.27 17.74
C HIS A 319 6.44 5.60 17.68
N LYS A 320 7.48 6.34 17.27
CA LYS A 320 8.86 5.88 17.30
C LYS A 320 9.45 6.14 18.69
N LEU A 321 9.93 5.08 19.34
CA LEU A 321 10.54 5.17 20.66
C LEU A 321 12.02 5.51 20.54
N ARG A 322 12.75 4.87 19.61
CA ARG A 322 14.17 5.07 19.36
C ARG A 322 14.65 4.42 18.07
N ASP A 323 15.88 4.72 17.69
CA ASP A 323 16.57 4.01 16.62
C ASP A 323 17.09 2.63 17.08
N GLU A 324 17.45 1.77 16.10
CA GLU A 324 18.15 0.52 16.41
C GLU A 324 19.52 0.80 17.04
N GLN A 325 19.92 -0.04 17.98
CA GLN A 325 21.24 0.05 18.62
C GLN A 325 21.81 -1.34 18.89
N ARG A 326 23.13 -1.42 18.98
CA ARG A 326 23.84 -2.64 19.38
C ARG A 326 24.05 -2.65 20.89
N PHE A 327 24.00 -3.82 21.49
CA PHE A 327 24.19 -4.00 22.93
C PHE A 327 25.48 -4.78 23.20
N PRO A 328 26.24 -4.42 24.24
CA PRO A 328 27.50 -5.09 24.55
C PRO A 328 27.30 -6.51 25.10
N ASN A 329 26.16 -6.78 25.73
CA ASN A 329 25.84 -8.07 26.33
C ASN A 329 24.31 -8.29 26.41
N PHE A 330 23.91 -9.48 26.84
CA PHE A 330 22.53 -9.90 26.99
C PHE A 330 21.74 -9.12 28.05
N ASP A 331 22.40 -8.76 29.17
CA ASP A 331 21.73 -8.04 30.24
C ASP A 331 21.38 -6.61 29.83
N ALA A 332 22.28 -5.93 29.11
CA ALA A 332 22.00 -4.62 28.52
C ALA A 332 20.84 -4.68 27.51
N LEU A 333 20.82 -5.71 26.66
CA LEU A 333 19.71 -5.93 25.73
C LEU A 333 18.39 -6.14 26.49
N LYS A 334 18.38 -6.99 27.52
CA LYS A 334 17.18 -7.27 28.33
C LYS A 334 16.65 -6.03 29.03
N ALA A 335 17.55 -5.25 29.63
CA ALA A 335 17.19 -4.00 30.28
C ALA A 335 16.56 -2.99 29.30
N GLN A 336 17.14 -2.88 28.10
CA GLN A 336 16.60 -1.99 27.09
C GLN A 336 15.24 -2.46 26.55
N ILE A 337 15.02 -3.75 26.32
CA ILE A 337 13.71 -4.28 25.92
C ILE A 337 12.65 -3.97 26.99
N ALA A 338 13.00 -4.11 28.28
CA ALA A 338 12.11 -3.75 29.37
C ALA A 338 11.77 -2.25 29.38
N ALA A 339 12.77 -1.39 29.15
CA ALA A 339 12.57 0.06 29.04
C ALA A 339 11.68 0.43 27.84
N ASP A 340 11.90 -0.18 26.68
CA ASP A 340 11.08 0.05 25.48
C ASP A 340 9.63 -0.38 25.70
N ALA A 341 9.41 -1.54 26.32
CA ALA A 341 8.07 -2.02 26.67
C ALA A 341 7.37 -1.09 27.67
N ALA A 342 8.09 -0.58 28.67
CA ALA A 342 7.56 0.38 29.64
C ALA A 342 7.19 1.72 28.94
N ALA A 343 8.06 2.23 28.06
CA ALA A 343 7.81 3.46 27.30
C ALA A 343 6.60 3.32 26.37
N ALA A 344 6.46 2.19 25.66
CA ALA A 344 5.29 1.92 24.82
C ALA A 344 4.01 1.81 25.66
N ARG A 345 4.04 1.13 26.82
CA ARG A 345 2.87 1.08 27.73
C ARG A 345 2.49 2.47 28.25
N ALA A 346 3.47 3.31 28.58
CA ALA A 346 3.20 4.68 29.01
C ALA A 346 2.59 5.54 27.89
N PHE A 347 2.99 5.32 26.65
CA PHE A 347 2.39 5.98 25.49
C PHE A 347 0.90 5.65 25.35
N PHE A 348 0.50 4.38 25.51
CA PHE A 348 -0.90 3.95 25.37
C PHE A 348 -1.80 4.30 26.57
N LYS A 349 -1.23 4.74 27.70
CA LYS A 349 -1.99 5.18 28.87
C LYS A 349 -2.35 6.67 28.84
N ARG A 350 -1.80 7.43 27.88
CA ARG A 350 -2.11 8.85 27.65
C ARG A 350 -3.38 9.00 26.83
#